data_5a65c7c3a7b9acbacf6313a9e8ce8dd1
#
_entry.id   5a65c7c3a7b9acbacf6313a9e8ce8dd1
#
_cell.length_a   1.000
_cell.length_b   1.000
_cell.length_c   1.000
_cell.angle_alpha   90.00
_cell.angle_beta   90.00
_cell.angle_gamma   90.00
#
_symmetry.space_group_name_H-M   'P 1'
#
loop_
_entity.id
_entity.type
_entity.pdbx_description
1 polymer ?
#
loop_
_entity_poly.entity_id
_entity_poly.type
_entity_poly.pdbx_seq_one_letter_code
_entity_poly.pdbx_strand_id
1 'polypeptide(L)'
;MAITSSAKKAIRASRRKRVFNLRRKAAVLDTSKALAKALAAKDVKGAEKLLPSAFAAIDKAAKRGVLKGNTASRKKARLAAALKRAQG
;
A
#
# COMPACT_ATOMS: atom_id res chain seq x y z
N MET A 1 24.69 -22.86 21.15
CA MET A 1 24.62 -23.59 19.88
C MET A 1 25.10 -22.68 18.74
N ALA A 2 26.05 -23.15 17.95
CA ALA A 2 26.58 -22.34 16.85
C ALA A 2 25.56 -22.25 15.71
N ILE A 3 25.25 -21.05 15.27
CA ILE A 3 24.37 -20.82 14.13
C ILE A 3 25.23 -20.93 12.86
N THR A 4 24.81 -21.78 11.92
CA THR A 4 25.55 -21.98 10.67
C THR A 4 25.49 -20.71 9.80
N SER A 5 26.45 -20.56 8.88
CA SER A 5 26.47 -19.46 7.93
C SER A 5 25.19 -19.38 7.09
N SER A 6 24.66 -20.55 6.69
CA SER A 6 23.39 -20.65 5.95
C SER A 6 22.22 -20.11 6.77
N ALA A 7 22.15 -20.45 8.07
CA ALA A 7 21.11 -19.98 8.96
C ALA A 7 21.21 -18.46 9.17
N LYS A 8 22.42 -17.93 9.35
CA LYS A 8 22.64 -16.47 9.46
C LYS A 8 22.17 -15.74 8.20
N LYS A 9 22.49 -16.28 7.03
CA LYS A 9 22.10 -15.72 5.74
C LYS A 9 20.57 -15.74 5.59
N ALA A 10 19.91 -16.82 5.98
CA ALA A 10 18.46 -16.95 5.94
C ALA A 10 17.78 -15.92 6.87
N ILE A 11 18.32 -15.72 8.06
CA ILE A 11 17.82 -14.70 9.00
C ILE A 11 17.91 -13.31 8.41
N ARG A 12 19.04 -12.97 7.80
CA ARG A 12 19.24 -11.66 7.16
C ARG A 12 18.24 -11.46 6.00
N ALA A 13 18.06 -12.48 5.16
CA ALA A 13 17.12 -12.43 4.05
C ALA A 13 15.70 -12.23 4.55
N SER A 14 15.29 -12.93 5.62
CA SER A 14 13.96 -12.79 6.23
C SER A 14 13.76 -11.38 6.79
N ARG A 15 14.77 -10.82 7.44
CA ARG A 15 14.71 -9.44 7.96
C ARG A 15 14.52 -8.42 6.84
N ARG A 16 15.25 -8.57 5.72
CA ARG A 16 15.12 -7.70 4.55
C ARG A 16 13.71 -7.76 3.97
N LYS A 17 13.18 -8.97 3.78
CA LYS A 17 11.80 -9.15 3.29
C LYS A 17 10.79 -8.47 4.21
N ARG A 18 10.96 -8.63 5.51
CA ARG A 18 10.08 -8.03 6.51
C ARG A 18 10.10 -6.50 6.43
N VAL A 19 11.28 -5.90 6.31
CA VAL A 19 11.43 -4.45 6.17
C VAL A 19 10.75 -3.96 4.89
N PHE A 20 10.97 -4.61 3.76
CA PHE A 20 10.34 -4.25 2.50
C PHE A 20 8.81 -4.41 2.57
N ASN A 21 8.31 -5.47 3.19
CA ASN A 21 6.87 -5.68 3.35
C ASN A 21 6.25 -4.60 4.23
N LEU A 22 6.92 -4.21 5.32
CA LEU A 22 6.47 -3.13 6.18
C LEU A 22 6.42 -1.79 5.42
N ARG A 23 7.44 -1.50 4.62
CA ARG A 23 7.47 -0.29 3.78
C ARG A 23 6.31 -0.25 2.78
N ARG A 24 6.00 -1.40 2.15
CA ARG A 24 4.88 -1.49 1.21
C ARG A 24 3.55 -1.30 1.89
N LYS A 25 3.35 -1.89 3.06
CA LYS A 25 2.14 -1.67 3.87
C LYS A 25 2.01 -0.21 4.28
N ALA A 26 3.11 0.40 4.71
CA ALA A 26 3.14 1.82 5.08
C ALA A 26 2.79 2.71 3.88
N ALA A 27 3.32 2.40 2.69
CA ALA A 27 3.02 3.16 1.47
C ALA A 27 1.53 3.10 1.13
N VAL A 28 0.89 1.92 1.25
CA VAL A 28 -0.56 1.77 1.04
C VAL A 28 -1.34 2.60 2.04
N LEU A 29 -0.99 2.53 3.32
CA LEU A 29 -1.66 3.31 4.37
C LEU A 29 -1.48 4.80 4.17
N ASP A 30 -0.26 5.25 3.88
CA ASP A 30 0.06 6.67 3.72
C ASP A 30 -0.69 7.28 2.54
N THR A 31 -0.70 6.60 1.39
CA THR A 31 -1.43 7.07 0.21
C THR A 31 -2.94 7.06 0.44
N SER A 32 -3.48 6.05 1.11
CA SER A 32 -4.90 5.98 1.44
C SER A 32 -5.31 7.07 2.42
N LYS A 33 -4.49 7.35 3.43
CA LYS A 33 -4.73 8.44 4.39
C LYS A 33 -4.66 9.81 3.72
N ALA A 34 -3.68 10.03 2.85
CA ALA A 34 -3.55 11.27 2.12
C ALA A 34 -4.78 11.52 1.25
N LEU A 35 -5.27 10.50 0.57
CA LEU A 35 -6.47 10.57 -0.25
C LEU A 35 -7.70 10.88 0.61
N ALA A 36 -7.87 10.17 1.72
CA ALA A 36 -8.99 10.39 2.65
C ALA A 36 -8.97 11.80 3.22
N LYS A 37 -7.79 12.32 3.56
CA LYS A 37 -7.63 13.68 4.07
C LYS A 37 -8.02 14.72 3.02
N ALA A 38 -7.60 14.53 1.77
CA ALA A 38 -7.98 15.41 0.67
C ALA A 38 -9.49 15.41 0.45
N LEU A 39 -10.12 14.24 0.50
CA LEU A 39 -11.58 14.13 0.36
C LEU A 39 -12.33 14.77 1.53
N ALA A 40 -11.82 14.62 2.75
CA ALA A 40 -12.42 15.26 3.94
C ALA A 40 -12.31 16.78 3.86
N ALA A 41 -11.24 17.31 3.28
CA ALA A 41 -11.05 18.74 3.05
C ALA A 41 -11.80 19.25 1.80
N LYS A 42 -12.53 18.38 1.12
CA LYS A 42 -13.24 18.67 -0.14
C LYS A 42 -12.30 19.11 -1.26
N ASP A 43 -11.05 18.70 -1.20
CA ASP A 43 -10.05 18.94 -2.24
C ASP A 43 -10.10 17.82 -3.29
N VAL A 44 -11.10 17.89 -4.15
CA VAL A 44 -11.35 16.85 -5.17
C VAL A 44 -10.19 16.77 -6.16
N LYS A 45 -9.65 17.91 -6.59
CA LYS A 45 -8.52 17.93 -7.53
C LYS A 45 -7.27 17.32 -6.92
N GLY A 46 -6.99 17.61 -5.65
CA GLY A 46 -5.89 16.99 -4.91
C GLY A 46 -6.07 15.50 -4.78
N ALA A 47 -7.30 15.05 -4.48
CA ALA A 47 -7.62 13.64 -4.40
C ALA A 47 -7.43 12.93 -5.75
N GLU A 48 -7.84 13.54 -6.85
CA GLU A 48 -7.63 12.99 -8.20
C GLU A 48 -6.14 12.79 -8.50
N LYS A 49 -5.30 13.73 -8.09
CA LYS A 49 -3.85 13.63 -8.27
C LYS A 49 -3.23 12.52 -7.43
N LEU A 50 -3.80 12.26 -6.24
CA LEU A 50 -3.30 11.23 -5.33
C LEU A 50 -3.74 9.82 -5.72
N LEU A 51 -4.83 9.68 -6.44
CA LEU A 51 -5.40 8.38 -6.80
C LEU A 51 -4.41 7.47 -7.54
N PRO A 52 -3.69 7.93 -8.59
CA PRO A 52 -2.71 7.07 -9.26
C PRO A 52 -1.61 6.56 -8.32
N SER A 53 -1.13 7.40 -7.40
CA SER A 53 -0.13 7.01 -6.41
C SER A 53 -0.66 5.94 -5.47
N ALA A 54 -1.90 6.08 -5.01
CA ALA A 54 -2.56 5.09 -4.15
C ALA A 54 -2.73 3.76 -4.89
N PHE A 55 -3.18 3.79 -6.13
CA PHE A 55 -3.33 2.60 -6.96
C PHE A 55 -1.98 1.90 -7.20
N ALA A 56 -0.93 2.67 -7.49
CA ALA A 56 0.40 2.13 -7.69
C ALA A 56 0.92 1.41 -6.43
N ALA A 57 0.73 2.01 -5.26
CA ALA A 57 1.13 1.42 -3.98
C ALA A 57 0.38 0.11 -3.71
N ILE A 58 -0.92 0.08 -3.95
CA ILE A 58 -1.76 -1.11 -3.77
C ILE A 58 -1.34 -2.22 -4.75
N ASP A 59 -1.12 -1.88 -6.01
CA ASP A 59 -0.69 -2.84 -7.04
C ASP A 59 0.68 -3.43 -6.73
N LYS A 60 1.63 -2.62 -6.29
CA LYS A 60 2.95 -3.09 -5.87
C LYS A 60 2.85 -4.04 -4.68
N ALA A 61 2.03 -3.70 -3.69
CA ALA A 61 1.82 -4.54 -2.51
C ALA A 61 1.20 -5.89 -2.90
N ALA A 62 0.22 -5.88 -3.81
CA ALA A 62 -0.39 -7.10 -4.32
C ALA A 62 0.60 -7.95 -5.11
N LYS A 63 1.38 -7.34 -5.99
CA LYS A 63 2.39 -8.02 -6.81
C LYS A 63 3.45 -8.71 -5.94
N ARG A 64 3.81 -8.13 -4.82
CA ARG A 64 4.81 -8.67 -3.89
C ARG A 64 4.22 -9.59 -2.83
N GLY A 65 2.92 -9.86 -2.87
CA GLY A 65 2.26 -10.76 -1.94
C GLY A 65 1.98 -10.18 -0.56
N VAL A 66 2.17 -8.88 -0.37
CA VAL A 66 1.86 -8.18 0.89
C VAL A 66 0.36 -8.09 1.09
N LEU A 67 -0.39 -7.90 0.00
CA LEU A 67 -1.84 -7.90 -0.02
C LEU A 67 -2.34 -9.01 -0.93
N LYS A 68 -3.45 -9.63 -0.56
CA LYS A 68 -4.14 -10.57 -1.44
C LYS A 68 -4.81 -9.81 -2.59
N GLY A 69 -4.88 -10.42 -3.77
CA GLY A 69 -5.47 -9.80 -4.96
C GLY A 69 -6.87 -9.26 -4.73
N ASN A 70 -7.73 -10.02 -4.03
CA ASN A 70 -9.09 -9.57 -3.72
C ASN A 70 -9.10 -8.35 -2.80
N THR A 71 -8.21 -8.32 -1.79
CA THR A 71 -8.06 -7.18 -0.89
C THR A 71 -7.61 -5.95 -1.65
N ALA A 72 -6.63 -6.10 -2.55
CA ALA A 72 -6.13 -5.02 -3.39
C ALA A 72 -7.25 -4.45 -4.27
N SER A 73 -8.02 -5.31 -4.93
CA SER A 73 -9.14 -4.90 -5.78
C SER A 73 -10.20 -4.14 -4.99
N ARG A 74 -10.54 -4.59 -3.79
CA ARG A 74 -11.50 -3.90 -2.91
C ARG A 74 -10.99 -2.52 -2.50
N LYS A 75 -9.73 -2.41 -2.12
CA LYS A 75 -9.14 -1.12 -1.73
C LYS A 75 -9.19 -0.13 -2.89
N LYS A 76 -8.79 -0.56 -4.08
CA LYS A 76 -8.86 0.28 -5.29
C LYS A 76 -10.30 0.71 -5.58
N ALA A 77 -11.24 -0.23 -5.54
CA ALA A 77 -12.65 0.06 -5.80
C ALA A 77 -13.23 1.07 -4.78
N ARG A 78 -12.90 0.91 -3.51
CA ARG A 78 -13.36 1.83 -2.45
C ARG A 78 -12.79 3.23 -2.64
N LEU A 79 -11.51 3.36 -2.98
CA LEU A 79 -10.89 4.65 -3.23
C LEU A 79 -11.52 5.35 -4.43
N ALA A 80 -11.71 4.62 -5.52
CA ALA A 80 -12.35 5.15 -6.72
C ALA A 80 -13.80 5.58 -6.45
N ALA A 81 -14.55 4.78 -5.70
CA ALA A 81 -15.94 5.09 -5.33
C ALA A 81 -16.02 6.33 -4.44
N ALA A 82 -15.09 6.47 -3.48
CA ALA A 82 -15.03 7.63 -2.60
C ALA A 82 -14.77 8.91 -3.39
N LEU A 83 -13.84 8.86 -4.33
CA LEU A 83 -13.54 9.99 -5.21
C LEU A 83 -14.73 10.34 -6.08
N LYS A 84 -15.38 9.36 -6.67
CA LYS A 84 -16.56 9.57 -7.52
C LYS A 84 -17.70 10.23 -6.74
N ARG A 85 -17.93 9.81 -5.49
CA ARG A 85 -18.93 10.44 -4.63
C ARG A 85 -18.60 11.89 -4.33
N ALA A 86 -17.33 12.20 -4.13
CA ALA A 86 -16.89 13.57 -3.87
C ALA A 86 -17.01 14.46 -5.11
N GLN A 87 -16.84 13.91 -6.29
CA GLN A 87 -17.00 14.61 -7.57
C GLN A 87 -18.47 14.88 -7.90
N GLY A 88 -19.30 13.96 -7.51
CA GLY A 88 -20.71 13.96 -7.88
C GLY A 88 -21.60 14.61 -6.91
#